data_d11a814fc878c4f7211e3c11f8d4828a
#
_entry.id   d11a814fc878c4f7211e3c11f8d4828a
#
_cell.length_a   1.000
_cell.length_b   1.000
_cell.length_c   1.000
_cell.angle_alpha   90.00
_cell.angle_beta   90.00
_cell.angle_gamma   90.00
#
_symmetry.space_group_name_H-M   'P 1'
#
loop_
_entity.id
_entity.type
_entity.pdbx_description
1 polymer ?
#
loop_
_entity_poly.entity_id
_entity_poly.type
_entity_poly.pdbx_seq_one_letter_code
_entity_poly.pdbx_strand_id
1 'polypeptide(L)'
;MKNLLKAMILKSLIKSQKLAEKCDSVFSLKCQLNINMDLCNPNQKRVLFSYLDIRKYEPKNTVHANFQQAVQMLKCLIDMGYCVDICYLNDEITIKYVLNRNKEYDIILGHGDLYKQACKLECNKKALKILFVTENFPLVVEKKYAERAEYLKQRHPKLDFSCSPVRSGYFDEEIFTVSDYAVIMSSLYNIEPMKAYVKKTYQINSNIIFNKDFHFDKAARLNSIKEYKKNFLWFGSFGLVHKGVDILLDTFKELPDYKIAFYGLAPSEKSIFEEMKSSNTKDCGRINVQTEDFIEKVVNKHCFMIMPSCSEGMNTSVATCMAHGIIPIVTKETGFEPCKYIIELEDYKIETVIECINKVLSMSEEEILAMSEGACKYAQENFCLTHFDNSFRKIMKQIMHSADE
;
A
#
# COMPACT_ATOMS: atom_id res chain seq x y z
N MET A 1 8.10 -4.22 53.77
CA MET A 1 7.54 -5.36 53.00
C MET A 1 7.07 -4.98 51.59
N LYS A 2 6.18 -3.99 51.42
CA LYS A 2 5.68 -3.56 50.09
C LYS A 2 6.77 -3.14 49.07
N ASN A 3 7.81 -2.41 49.54
CA ASN A 3 8.89 -1.97 48.64
C ASN A 3 9.85 -3.11 48.24
N LEU A 4 10.02 -4.13 49.08
CA LEU A 4 10.83 -5.30 48.75
C LEU A 4 10.13 -6.19 47.73
N LEU A 5 8.80 -6.33 47.86
CA LEU A 5 7.98 -7.07 46.87
C LEU A 5 7.96 -6.38 45.50
N LYS A 6 7.81 -5.04 45.49
CA LYS A 6 7.93 -4.25 44.24
C LYS A 6 9.30 -4.43 43.58
N ALA A 7 10.39 -4.40 44.35
CA ALA A 7 11.74 -4.58 43.84
C ALA A 7 11.99 -6.02 43.30
N MET A 8 11.39 -7.03 43.93
CA MET A 8 11.46 -8.42 43.47
C MET A 8 10.65 -8.63 42.16
N ILE A 9 9.44 -8.05 42.09
CA ILE A 9 8.61 -8.07 40.87
C ILE A 9 9.32 -7.33 39.74
N LEU A 10 9.90 -6.16 39.98
CA LEU A 10 10.67 -5.40 38.97
C LEU A 10 11.89 -6.19 38.50
N LYS A 11 12.65 -6.85 39.39
CA LYS A 11 13.77 -7.72 39.01
C LYS A 11 13.32 -8.95 38.22
N SER A 12 12.18 -9.54 38.55
CA SER A 12 11.60 -10.65 37.80
C SER A 12 11.16 -10.22 36.42
N LEU A 13 10.53 -9.07 36.28
CA LEU A 13 10.10 -8.48 34.98
C LEU A 13 11.28 -8.09 34.10
N ILE A 14 12.32 -7.45 34.67
CA ILE A 14 13.58 -7.14 33.95
C ILE A 14 14.27 -8.43 33.51
N LYS A 15 14.22 -9.49 34.34
CA LYS A 15 14.80 -10.80 33.97
C LYS A 15 13.98 -11.49 32.87
N SER A 16 12.65 -11.38 32.87
CA SER A 16 11.78 -11.89 31.81
C SER A 16 11.93 -11.09 30.52
N GLN A 17 12.10 -9.77 30.60
CA GLN A 17 12.36 -8.92 29.45
C GLN A 17 13.74 -9.20 28.82
N LYS A 18 14.80 -9.34 29.65
CA LYS A 18 16.13 -9.78 29.17
C LYS A 18 16.14 -11.21 28.64
N LEU A 19 15.30 -12.10 29.15
CA LEU A 19 15.12 -13.44 28.63
C LEU A 19 14.37 -13.40 27.27
N ALA A 20 13.36 -12.55 27.15
CA ALA A 20 12.65 -12.30 25.88
C ALA A 20 13.57 -11.70 24.81
N GLU A 21 14.39 -10.71 25.18
CA GLU A 21 15.42 -10.12 24.29
C GLU A 21 16.47 -11.16 23.88
N LYS A 22 16.84 -12.07 24.79
CA LYS A 22 17.77 -13.17 24.52
C LYS A 22 17.12 -14.24 23.63
N CYS A 23 15.83 -14.52 23.82
CA CYS A 23 15.04 -15.38 22.93
C CYS A 23 14.86 -14.74 21.55
N ASP A 24 14.66 -13.43 21.47
CA ASP A 24 14.58 -12.66 20.23
C ASP A 24 15.87 -12.82 19.40
N SER A 25 17.03 -12.79 20.07
CA SER A 25 18.33 -12.98 19.41
C SER A 25 18.58 -14.44 18.97
N VAL A 26 18.03 -15.43 19.71
CA VAL A 26 18.23 -16.88 19.41
C VAL A 26 17.24 -17.38 18.37
N PHE A 27 15.99 -16.91 18.40
CA PHE A 27 14.91 -17.39 17.52
C PHE A 27 14.56 -16.43 16.39
N SER A 28 15.24 -15.28 16.27
CA SER A 28 14.96 -14.25 15.25
C SER A 28 13.49 -13.81 15.22
N LEU A 29 12.82 -13.79 16.39
CA LEU A 29 11.43 -13.39 16.50
C LEU A 29 11.21 -11.99 15.89
N LYS A 30 10.21 -11.86 15.06
CA LYS A 30 9.86 -10.60 14.37
C LYS A 30 8.70 -9.90 15.09
N CYS A 31 8.92 -9.54 16.35
CA CYS A 31 7.93 -8.85 17.17
C CYS A 31 8.58 -7.90 18.18
N GLN A 32 7.80 -6.93 18.66
CA GLN A 32 8.08 -6.14 19.85
C GLN A 32 6.86 -6.23 20.77
N LEU A 33 7.09 -6.63 22.02
CA LEU A 33 6.02 -6.96 22.94
C LEU A 33 5.97 -5.96 24.10
N ASN A 34 4.77 -5.79 24.66
CA ASN A 34 4.51 -4.94 25.83
C ASN A 34 4.94 -3.47 25.65
N ILE A 35 4.84 -2.94 24.43
CA ILE A 35 5.10 -1.52 24.18
C ILE A 35 4.07 -0.70 24.94
N ASN A 36 4.53 0.37 25.64
CA ASN A 36 3.70 1.24 26.49
C ASN A 36 3.03 0.52 27.69
N MET A 37 3.64 -0.56 28.19
CA MET A 37 3.10 -1.29 29.34
C MET A 37 3.21 -0.44 30.63
N ASP A 38 2.06 -0.16 31.25
CA ASP A 38 2.00 0.48 32.57
C ASP A 38 1.90 -0.58 33.68
N LEU A 39 3.00 -0.76 34.41
CA LEU A 39 3.09 -1.72 35.52
C LEU A 39 2.19 -1.35 36.71
N CYS A 40 1.73 -0.10 36.78
CA CYS A 40 0.85 0.38 37.83
C CYS A 40 -0.63 0.22 37.52
N ASN A 41 -0.97 -0.05 36.25
CA ASN A 41 -2.34 -0.25 35.78
C ASN A 41 -2.60 -1.70 35.33
N PRO A 42 -3.09 -2.58 36.24
CA PRO A 42 -3.37 -3.97 35.91
C PRO A 42 -4.51 -4.13 34.89
N ASN A 43 -5.34 -3.10 34.69
CA ASN A 43 -6.48 -3.10 33.79
C ASN A 43 -6.17 -2.40 32.47
N GLN A 44 -4.90 -2.12 32.17
CA GLN A 44 -4.51 -1.53 30.90
C GLN A 44 -4.92 -2.42 29.73
N LYS A 45 -5.76 -1.90 28.84
CA LYS A 45 -6.21 -2.61 27.64
C LYS A 45 -5.03 -2.94 26.71
N ARG A 46 -5.11 -4.08 26.04
CA ARG A 46 -4.04 -4.66 25.24
C ARG A 46 -4.43 -4.84 23.80
N VAL A 47 -3.48 -4.55 22.90
CA VAL A 47 -3.65 -4.71 21.45
C VAL A 47 -2.62 -5.70 20.91
N LEU A 48 -3.07 -6.69 20.13
CA LEU A 48 -2.22 -7.42 19.21
C LEU A 48 -2.26 -6.70 17.85
N PHE A 49 -1.11 -6.21 17.40
CA PHE A 49 -0.99 -5.53 16.12
C PHE A 49 -0.17 -6.40 15.16
N SER A 50 -0.87 -7.09 14.25
CA SER A 50 -0.29 -7.98 13.23
C SER A 50 -0.08 -7.22 11.93
N TYR A 51 1.16 -6.80 11.65
CA TYR A 51 1.46 -6.06 10.41
C TYR A 51 2.92 -6.24 9.98
N LEU A 52 3.74 -5.20 10.05
CA LEU A 52 5.13 -5.22 9.60
C LEU A 52 6.10 -5.35 10.77
N ASP A 53 7.29 -5.88 10.48
CA ASP A 53 8.42 -5.84 11.40
C ASP A 53 9.02 -4.42 11.43
N ILE A 54 8.48 -3.56 12.33
CA ILE A 54 8.89 -2.15 12.43
C ILE A 54 10.34 -1.94 12.88
N ARG A 55 11.03 -2.99 13.39
CA ARG A 55 12.46 -2.90 13.75
C ARG A 55 13.32 -2.62 12.52
N LYS A 56 12.80 -2.92 11.32
CA LYS A 56 13.44 -2.63 10.03
C LYS A 56 13.12 -1.24 9.49
N TYR A 57 12.35 -0.45 10.23
CA TYR A 57 12.00 0.89 9.80
C TYR A 57 13.18 1.85 9.96
N GLU A 58 13.68 2.33 8.85
CA GLU A 58 14.71 3.38 8.77
C GLU A 58 14.11 4.60 8.05
N PRO A 59 13.79 5.70 8.76
CA PRO A 59 13.09 6.85 8.18
C PRO A 59 13.75 7.45 6.94
N LYS A 60 15.09 7.40 6.86
CA LYS A 60 15.86 7.96 5.75
C LYS A 60 15.97 7.03 4.54
N ASN A 61 15.81 5.73 4.75
CA ASN A 61 15.98 4.69 3.71
C ASN A 61 14.70 3.93 3.41
N THR A 62 13.57 4.33 4.03
CA THR A 62 12.29 3.66 3.81
C THR A 62 11.77 3.96 2.41
N VAL A 63 11.70 2.92 1.59
CA VAL A 63 11.17 2.98 0.22
C VAL A 63 9.69 2.57 0.14
N HIS A 64 9.08 2.18 1.27
CA HIS A 64 7.71 1.68 1.33
C HIS A 64 6.87 2.43 2.36
N ALA A 65 5.76 3.03 1.91
CA ALA A 65 4.84 3.80 2.75
C ALA A 65 4.24 2.99 3.92
N ASN A 66 4.08 1.68 3.75
CA ASN A 66 3.49 0.79 4.76
C ASN A 66 4.24 0.81 6.10
N PHE A 67 5.57 1.00 6.10
CA PHE A 67 6.32 1.15 7.35
C PHE A 67 5.96 2.43 8.11
N GLN A 68 5.76 3.54 7.39
CA GLN A 68 5.30 4.79 7.99
C GLN A 68 3.90 4.63 8.57
N GLN A 69 3.00 3.93 7.86
CA GLN A 69 1.67 3.60 8.33
C GLN A 69 1.72 2.80 9.63
N ALA A 70 2.49 1.71 9.66
CA ALA A 70 2.63 0.86 10.84
C ALA A 70 3.09 1.65 12.07
N VAL A 71 4.08 2.54 11.90
CA VAL A 71 4.58 3.41 12.99
C VAL A 71 3.52 4.41 13.46
N GLN A 72 2.76 5.02 12.55
CA GLN A 72 1.70 5.97 12.93
C GLN A 72 0.51 5.27 13.61
N MET A 73 0.12 4.09 13.13
CA MET A 73 -0.90 3.26 13.76
C MET A 73 -0.47 2.86 15.18
N LEU A 74 0.79 2.42 15.36
CA LEU A 74 1.34 2.12 16.67
C LEU A 74 1.31 3.33 17.61
N LYS A 75 1.75 4.52 17.14
CA LYS A 75 1.68 5.76 17.91
C LYS A 75 0.25 6.10 18.33
N CYS A 76 -0.71 5.96 17.41
CA CYS A 76 -2.12 6.18 17.72
C CYS A 76 -2.59 5.28 18.88
N LEU A 77 -2.26 4.00 18.85
CA LEU A 77 -2.62 3.05 19.92
C LEU A 77 -1.96 3.39 21.26
N ILE A 78 -0.68 3.79 21.23
CA ILE A 78 0.05 4.26 22.44
C ILE A 78 -0.62 5.50 23.03
N ASP A 79 -0.94 6.49 22.20
CA ASP A 79 -1.59 7.74 22.63
C ASP A 79 -3.00 7.51 23.18
N MET A 80 -3.66 6.43 22.75
CA MET A 80 -4.94 5.97 23.31
C MET A 80 -4.77 5.19 24.64
N GLY A 81 -3.54 5.01 25.13
CA GLY A 81 -3.23 4.35 26.41
C GLY A 81 -3.11 2.83 26.34
N TYR A 82 -3.11 2.22 25.17
CA TYR A 82 -2.99 0.76 25.04
C TYR A 82 -1.57 0.25 25.27
N CYS A 83 -1.49 -0.98 25.81
CA CYS A 83 -0.27 -1.79 25.74
C CYS A 83 -0.28 -2.60 24.45
N VAL A 84 0.75 -2.48 23.63
CA VAL A 84 0.76 -3.06 22.28
C VAL A 84 1.82 -4.14 22.11
N ASP A 85 1.41 -5.29 21.59
CA ASP A 85 2.29 -6.32 21.05
C ASP A 85 2.25 -6.19 19.50
N ILE A 86 3.31 -5.64 18.87
CA ILE A 86 3.40 -5.56 17.41
C ILE A 86 4.24 -6.69 16.85
N CYS A 87 3.72 -7.41 15.86
CA CYS A 87 4.31 -8.63 15.34
C CYS A 87 4.21 -8.69 13.82
N TYR A 88 5.23 -9.28 13.20
CA TYR A 88 5.22 -9.53 11.76
C TYR A 88 4.17 -10.58 11.40
N LEU A 89 3.40 -10.28 10.40
CA LEU A 89 2.11 -10.92 10.07
C LEU A 89 2.22 -12.39 9.61
N ASN A 90 3.31 -12.81 8.95
CA ASN A 90 3.43 -14.12 8.29
C ASN A 90 4.75 -14.86 8.61
N ASP A 91 5.32 -14.68 9.79
CA ASP A 91 6.51 -15.42 10.22
C ASP A 91 6.10 -16.58 11.14
N GLU A 92 6.24 -17.80 10.67
CA GLU A 92 5.74 -19.01 11.34
C GLU A 92 6.26 -19.14 12.78
N ILE A 93 7.54 -18.82 13.01
CA ILE A 93 8.16 -18.90 14.34
C ILE A 93 7.54 -17.85 15.28
N THR A 94 7.40 -16.62 14.79
CA THR A 94 6.77 -15.51 15.54
C THR A 94 5.30 -15.83 15.83
N ILE A 95 4.56 -16.34 14.86
CA ILE A 95 3.15 -16.73 15.01
C ILE A 95 3.01 -17.77 16.11
N LYS A 96 3.75 -18.90 16.03
CA LYS A 96 3.72 -19.95 17.05
C LYS A 96 4.08 -19.42 18.44
N TYR A 97 5.10 -18.59 18.52
CA TYR A 97 5.53 -17.99 19.78
C TYR A 97 4.43 -17.12 20.42
N VAL A 98 3.82 -16.22 19.63
CA VAL A 98 2.79 -15.29 20.11
C VAL A 98 1.52 -16.04 20.52
N LEU A 99 1.04 -16.97 19.71
CA LEU A 99 -0.20 -17.72 19.98
C LEU A 99 -0.05 -18.66 21.20
N ASN A 100 1.11 -19.32 21.37
CA ASN A 100 1.37 -20.22 22.50
C ASN A 100 1.42 -19.49 23.85
N ARG A 101 1.56 -18.16 23.87
CA ARG A 101 1.45 -17.36 25.11
C ARG A 101 0.03 -17.35 25.64
N ASN A 102 -0.95 -17.70 24.84
CA ASN A 102 -2.39 -17.74 25.18
C ASN A 102 -2.85 -16.48 25.91
N LYS A 103 -2.41 -15.31 25.41
CA LYS A 103 -2.64 -14.02 26.03
C LYS A 103 -3.94 -13.42 25.53
N GLU A 104 -4.74 -12.90 26.43
CA GLU A 104 -5.96 -12.16 26.11
C GLU A 104 -5.61 -10.77 25.58
N TYR A 105 -6.30 -10.37 24.53
CA TYR A 105 -6.24 -9.03 23.94
C TYR A 105 -7.64 -8.41 23.92
N ASP A 106 -7.70 -7.10 24.11
CA ASP A 106 -8.94 -6.33 23.96
C ASP A 106 -9.20 -5.99 22.49
N ILE A 107 -8.12 -5.81 21.72
CA ILE A 107 -8.17 -5.51 20.29
C ILE A 107 -7.16 -6.39 19.55
N ILE A 108 -7.56 -6.93 18.41
CA ILE A 108 -6.68 -7.54 17.41
C ILE A 108 -6.79 -6.67 16.16
N LEU A 109 -5.68 -6.04 15.76
CA LEU A 109 -5.60 -5.11 14.64
C LEU A 109 -4.60 -5.61 13.60
N GLY A 110 -4.88 -5.43 12.32
CA GLY A 110 -3.96 -5.71 11.23
C GLY A 110 -4.48 -6.74 10.25
N HIS A 111 -3.62 -7.63 9.75
CA HIS A 111 -3.95 -8.69 8.81
C HIS A 111 -2.91 -9.82 8.80
N GLY A 112 -3.05 -10.77 7.86
CA GLY A 112 -2.16 -11.91 7.66
C GLY A 112 -2.47 -13.09 8.59
N ASP A 113 -1.60 -14.10 8.55
CA ASP A 113 -1.83 -15.37 9.24
C ASP A 113 -1.88 -15.23 10.75
N LEU A 114 -1.04 -14.39 11.34
CA LEU A 114 -1.07 -14.12 12.77
C LEU A 114 -2.42 -13.53 13.21
N TYR A 115 -2.90 -12.52 12.49
CA TYR A 115 -4.19 -11.89 12.75
C TYR A 115 -5.30 -12.94 12.70
N LYS A 116 -5.40 -13.68 11.59
CA LYS A 116 -6.44 -14.68 11.36
C LYS A 116 -6.47 -15.75 12.44
N GLN A 117 -5.30 -16.29 12.81
CA GLN A 117 -5.19 -17.32 13.85
C GLN A 117 -5.51 -16.77 15.24
N ALA A 118 -5.03 -15.57 15.57
CA ALA A 118 -5.32 -14.93 16.85
C ALA A 118 -6.81 -14.64 17.05
N CYS A 119 -7.53 -14.24 15.99
CA CYS A 119 -8.98 -14.01 16.03
C CYS A 119 -9.78 -15.26 16.37
N LYS A 120 -9.24 -16.46 16.11
CA LYS A 120 -9.91 -17.74 16.35
C LYS A 120 -9.64 -18.33 17.74
N LEU A 121 -8.70 -17.79 18.50
CA LEU A 121 -8.39 -18.28 19.85
C LEU A 121 -9.54 -18.00 20.82
N GLU A 122 -9.90 -18.99 21.64
CA GLU A 122 -10.98 -18.86 22.65
C GLU A 122 -10.68 -17.72 23.64
N CYS A 123 -9.41 -17.52 24.04
CA CYS A 123 -9.02 -16.40 24.91
C CYS A 123 -9.30 -15.02 24.29
N ASN A 124 -9.40 -14.92 22.97
CA ASN A 124 -9.65 -13.69 22.22
C ASN A 124 -11.09 -13.57 21.69
N LYS A 125 -12.01 -14.42 22.15
CA LYS A 125 -13.40 -14.41 21.69
C LYS A 125 -14.11 -13.06 21.87
N LYS A 126 -13.75 -12.35 22.94
CA LYS A 126 -14.29 -11.02 23.27
C LYS A 126 -13.48 -9.86 22.65
N ALA A 127 -12.33 -10.16 22.05
CA ALA A 127 -11.49 -9.12 21.45
C ALA A 127 -12.21 -8.46 20.28
N LEU A 128 -12.08 -7.16 20.14
CA LEU A 128 -12.51 -6.40 18.97
C LEU A 128 -11.54 -6.67 17.80
N LYS A 129 -12.05 -7.20 16.71
CA LYS A 129 -11.26 -7.65 15.56
C LYS A 129 -11.35 -6.64 14.44
N ILE A 130 -10.27 -5.90 14.21
CA ILE A 130 -10.18 -4.80 13.24
C ILE A 130 -9.21 -5.20 12.12
N LEU A 131 -9.75 -5.52 10.95
CA LEU A 131 -8.97 -5.84 9.78
C LEU A 131 -8.44 -4.55 9.12
N PHE A 132 -7.14 -4.47 8.87
CA PHE A 132 -6.53 -3.38 8.08
C PHE A 132 -6.22 -3.90 6.69
N VAL A 133 -6.95 -3.42 5.68
CA VAL A 133 -6.90 -3.93 4.30
C VAL A 133 -6.10 -3.01 3.41
N THR A 134 -5.06 -3.55 2.79
CA THR A 134 -4.13 -2.82 1.90
C THR A 134 -4.20 -3.26 0.44
N GLU A 135 -5.06 -4.22 0.13
CA GLU A 135 -5.26 -4.81 -1.20
C GLU A 135 -6.76 -4.90 -1.52
N ASN A 136 -7.10 -5.34 -2.73
CA ASN A 136 -8.51 -5.57 -3.07
C ASN A 136 -9.00 -6.93 -2.53
N PHE A 137 -10.31 -7.16 -2.59
CA PHE A 137 -10.94 -8.41 -2.16
C PHE A 137 -10.43 -9.60 -2.98
N PRO A 138 -10.04 -10.72 -2.37
CA PRO A 138 -9.35 -11.82 -3.05
C PRO A 138 -10.07 -12.36 -4.28
N LEU A 139 -11.38 -12.62 -4.19
CA LEU A 139 -12.16 -13.10 -5.34
C LEU A 139 -12.22 -12.10 -6.49
N VAL A 140 -12.19 -10.79 -6.18
CA VAL A 140 -12.11 -9.74 -7.20
C VAL A 140 -10.73 -9.74 -7.85
N VAL A 141 -9.67 -9.88 -7.06
CA VAL A 141 -8.29 -9.97 -7.57
C VAL A 141 -8.14 -11.14 -8.54
N GLU A 142 -8.56 -12.34 -8.13
CA GLU A 142 -8.46 -13.55 -8.94
C GLU A 142 -9.26 -13.43 -10.24
N LYS A 143 -10.53 -13.00 -10.15
CA LYS A 143 -11.37 -12.79 -11.32
C LYS A 143 -10.79 -11.79 -12.30
N LYS A 144 -10.38 -10.62 -11.83
CA LYS A 144 -9.83 -9.53 -12.65
C LYS A 144 -8.49 -9.91 -13.27
N TYR A 145 -7.66 -10.64 -12.53
CA TYR A 145 -6.41 -11.16 -13.09
C TYR A 145 -6.67 -12.22 -14.16
N ALA A 146 -7.62 -13.14 -13.94
CA ALA A 146 -7.96 -14.15 -14.94
C ALA A 146 -8.47 -13.52 -16.26
N GLU A 147 -9.34 -12.50 -16.16
CA GLU A 147 -9.79 -11.72 -17.33
C GLU A 147 -8.60 -11.07 -18.07
N ARG A 148 -7.65 -10.51 -17.34
CA ARG A 148 -6.45 -9.87 -17.86
C ARG A 148 -5.49 -10.88 -18.52
N ALA A 149 -5.26 -12.01 -17.87
CA ALA A 149 -4.41 -13.09 -18.37
C ALA A 149 -4.98 -13.70 -19.65
N GLU A 150 -6.29 -13.89 -19.73
CA GLU A 150 -6.97 -14.35 -20.94
C GLU A 150 -6.83 -13.34 -22.09
N TYR A 151 -6.99 -12.04 -21.80
CA TYR A 151 -6.80 -10.99 -22.81
C TYR A 151 -5.35 -10.93 -23.33
N LEU A 152 -4.35 -11.16 -22.47
CA LEU A 152 -2.95 -11.28 -22.90
C LEU A 152 -2.75 -12.51 -23.77
N LYS A 153 -3.30 -13.67 -23.38
CA LYS A 153 -3.17 -14.91 -24.13
C LYS A 153 -3.80 -14.84 -25.53
N GLN A 154 -4.92 -14.13 -25.67
CA GLN A 154 -5.53 -13.89 -26.98
C GLN A 154 -4.65 -13.07 -27.91
N ARG A 155 -3.93 -12.06 -27.39
CA ARG A 155 -3.00 -11.22 -28.16
C ARG A 155 -1.67 -11.91 -28.41
N HIS A 156 -1.20 -12.71 -27.47
CA HIS A 156 0.13 -13.38 -27.48
C HIS A 156 0.01 -14.86 -27.11
N PRO A 157 -0.57 -15.72 -27.98
CA PRO A 157 -0.89 -17.12 -27.63
C PRO A 157 0.34 -18.00 -27.33
N LYS A 158 1.54 -17.56 -27.72
CA LYS A 158 2.80 -18.29 -27.49
C LYS A 158 3.64 -17.75 -26.35
N LEU A 159 3.26 -16.60 -25.78
CA LEU A 159 4.02 -15.96 -24.69
C LEU A 159 3.85 -16.76 -23.39
N ASP A 160 4.97 -17.13 -22.77
CA ASP A 160 4.97 -17.65 -21.41
C ASP A 160 5.07 -16.50 -20.40
N PHE A 161 4.00 -16.27 -19.68
CA PHE A 161 3.91 -15.26 -18.62
C PHE A 161 3.71 -15.87 -17.22
N SER A 162 4.08 -17.13 -17.03
CA SER A 162 3.99 -17.83 -15.73
C SER A 162 4.81 -17.15 -14.62
N CYS A 163 5.83 -16.39 -14.97
CA CYS A 163 6.63 -15.60 -14.03
C CYS A 163 5.94 -14.30 -13.54
N SER A 164 4.75 -13.98 -14.07
CA SER A 164 3.89 -12.87 -13.61
C SER A 164 2.54 -13.41 -13.12
N PRO A 165 2.51 -14.19 -12.03
CA PRO A 165 1.29 -14.80 -11.52
C PRO A 165 0.34 -13.75 -10.92
N VAL A 166 -0.87 -14.21 -10.57
CA VAL A 166 -1.79 -13.41 -9.76
C VAL A 166 -1.09 -12.91 -8.49
N ARG A 167 -1.29 -11.66 -8.14
CA ARG A 167 -0.81 -11.14 -6.86
C ARG A 167 -1.75 -11.64 -5.76
N SER A 168 -1.44 -12.82 -5.22
CA SER A 168 -2.06 -13.27 -3.98
C SER A 168 -1.43 -12.49 -2.83
N GLY A 169 -2.27 -11.73 -2.14
CA GLY A 169 -1.84 -10.97 -0.98
C GLY A 169 -1.94 -11.77 0.32
N TYR A 170 -2.01 -11.04 1.42
CA TYR A 170 -2.15 -11.58 2.77
C TYR A 170 -3.61 -11.79 3.17
N PHE A 171 -4.52 -11.83 2.20
CA PHE A 171 -5.96 -11.85 2.40
C PHE A 171 -6.57 -13.09 1.75
N ASP A 172 -7.51 -13.69 2.44
CA ASP A 172 -8.46 -14.70 1.97
C ASP A 172 -9.86 -14.31 2.45
N GLU A 173 -10.90 -15.01 2.01
CA GLU A 173 -12.27 -14.69 2.44
C GLU A 173 -12.46 -14.86 3.95
N GLU A 174 -11.77 -15.85 4.55
CA GLU A 174 -11.90 -16.15 5.96
C GLU A 174 -11.44 -14.98 6.85
N ILE A 175 -10.37 -14.25 6.46
CA ILE A 175 -9.87 -13.12 7.25
C ILE A 175 -10.92 -12.00 7.38
N PHE A 176 -11.77 -11.83 6.35
CA PHE A 176 -12.90 -10.88 6.40
C PHE A 176 -14.00 -11.37 7.33
N THR A 177 -14.38 -12.65 7.24
CA THR A 177 -15.49 -13.22 8.03
C THR A 177 -15.19 -13.33 9.53
N VAL A 178 -13.93 -13.45 9.94
CA VAL A 178 -13.52 -13.44 11.35
C VAL A 178 -13.42 -12.05 11.94
N SER A 179 -13.57 -10.98 11.15
CA SER A 179 -13.38 -9.59 11.54
C SER A 179 -14.70 -8.89 11.85
N ASP A 180 -14.69 -8.03 12.88
CA ASP A 180 -15.86 -7.20 13.23
C ASP A 180 -15.91 -5.93 12.37
N TYR A 181 -14.75 -5.31 12.13
CA TYR A 181 -14.59 -4.08 11.37
C TYR A 181 -13.45 -4.21 10.37
N ALA A 182 -13.54 -3.47 9.25
CA ALA A 182 -12.43 -3.33 8.32
C ALA A 182 -12.10 -1.85 8.06
N VAL A 183 -10.82 -1.51 8.18
CA VAL A 183 -10.25 -0.23 7.74
C VAL A 183 -9.56 -0.49 6.41
N ILE A 184 -10.10 0.05 5.33
CA ILE A 184 -9.76 -0.34 3.96
C ILE A 184 -9.11 0.84 3.22
N MET A 185 -7.89 0.62 2.77
CA MET A 185 -7.10 1.58 2.03
C MET A 185 -7.38 1.44 0.53
N SER A 186 -8.52 2.01 0.10
CA SER A 186 -8.98 1.96 -1.30
C SER A 186 -10.13 2.93 -1.57
N SER A 187 -10.61 2.95 -2.83
CA SER A 187 -11.84 3.65 -3.22
C SER A 187 -13.09 2.90 -2.79
N LEU A 188 -14.24 3.59 -2.73
CA LEU A 188 -15.53 2.97 -2.45
C LEU A 188 -15.89 1.89 -3.47
N TYR A 189 -15.47 2.03 -4.73
CA TYR A 189 -15.64 1.01 -5.76
C TYR A 189 -15.00 -0.33 -5.36
N ASN A 190 -13.76 -0.31 -4.88
CA ASN A 190 -13.06 -1.52 -4.44
C ASN A 190 -13.55 -2.03 -3.08
N ILE A 191 -14.12 -1.17 -2.23
CA ILE A 191 -14.65 -1.54 -0.91
C ILE A 191 -15.97 -2.29 -1.03
N GLU A 192 -16.79 -2.00 -2.04
CA GLU A 192 -18.16 -2.51 -2.15
C GLU A 192 -18.27 -4.03 -2.02
N PRO A 193 -17.43 -4.86 -2.69
CA PRO A 193 -17.47 -6.31 -2.54
C PRO A 193 -17.19 -6.81 -1.11
N MET A 194 -16.44 -6.03 -0.31
CA MET A 194 -16.03 -6.43 1.04
C MET A 194 -17.15 -6.24 2.09
N LYS A 195 -18.11 -5.35 1.81
CA LYS A 195 -19.21 -5.03 2.75
C LYS A 195 -20.09 -6.22 3.11
N ALA A 196 -20.13 -7.25 2.26
CA ALA A 196 -20.90 -8.46 2.54
C ALA A 196 -20.24 -9.37 3.60
N TYR A 197 -18.97 -9.16 3.93
CA TYR A 197 -18.17 -10.06 4.76
C TYR A 197 -17.81 -9.50 6.14
N VAL A 198 -17.92 -8.19 6.33
CA VAL A 198 -17.61 -7.54 7.62
C VAL A 198 -18.77 -6.65 8.07
N LYS A 199 -18.97 -6.55 9.37
CA LYS A 199 -20.07 -5.80 9.99
C LYS A 199 -20.08 -4.33 9.54
N LYS A 200 -18.92 -3.68 9.46
CA LYS A 200 -18.76 -2.28 9.05
C LYS A 200 -17.40 -2.01 8.43
N THR A 201 -17.37 -1.24 7.36
CA THR A 201 -16.16 -0.83 6.66
C THR A 201 -15.89 0.66 6.83
N TYR A 202 -14.62 1.02 6.91
CA TYR A 202 -14.14 2.40 6.95
C TYR A 202 -13.11 2.59 5.86
N GLN A 203 -13.26 3.65 5.08
CA GLN A 203 -12.30 4.04 4.05
C GLN A 203 -11.16 4.87 4.64
N ILE A 204 -9.94 4.63 4.18
CA ILE A 204 -8.77 5.44 4.49
C ILE A 204 -7.89 5.61 3.25
N ASN A 205 -7.30 6.80 3.07
CA ASN A 205 -6.31 7.01 2.03
C ASN A 205 -4.94 6.50 2.49
N SER A 206 -4.13 6.00 1.55
CA SER A 206 -2.72 5.72 1.79
C SER A 206 -1.94 7.01 2.01
N ASN A 207 -0.80 6.94 2.71
CA ASN A 207 0.22 7.96 2.60
C ASN A 207 1.23 7.60 1.50
N ILE A 208 1.97 8.60 1.06
CA ILE A 208 3.06 8.48 0.09
C ILE A 208 4.41 8.75 0.73
N ILE A 209 5.47 8.30 0.04
CA ILE A 209 6.83 8.77 0.29
C ILE A 209 7.05 9.97 -0.62
N PHE A 210 7.26 11.12 0.00
CA PHE A 210 7.46 12.39 -0.70
C PHE A 210 8.94 12.78 -0.73
N ASN A 211 9.40 13.31 -1.86
CA ASN A 211 10.73 13.88 -1.95
C ASN A 211 10.73 15.26 -1.27
N LYS A 212 11.49 15.42 -0.21
CA LYS A 212 11.52 16.64 0.61
C LYS A 212 12.05 17.87 -0.12
N ASP A 213 12.90 17.65 -1.12
CA ASP A 213 13.56 18.69 -1.89
C ASP A 213 12.72 19.12 -3.10
N PHE A 214 11.61 18.43 -3.35
CA PHE A 214 10.70 18.77 -4.43
C PHE A 214 9.82 19.97 -4.07
N HIS A 215 9.87 20.98 -4.94
CA HIS A 215 8.96 22.13 -4.95
C HIS A 215 8.36 22.28 -6.35
N PHE A 216 7.05 22.44 -6.43
CA PHE A 216 6.40 22.61 -7.72
C PHE A 216 6.73 24.00 -8.29
N ASP A 217 7.54 24.04 -9.35
CA ASP A 217 7.88 25.24 -10.10
C ASP A 217 7.09 25.26 -11.42
N LYS A 218 6.22 26.27 -11.58
CA LYS A 218 5.37 26.41 -12.78
C LYS A 218 6.18 26.63 -14.06
N ALA A 219 7.26 27.41 -14.00
CA ALA A 219 8.05 27.70 -15.19
C ALA A 219 8.84 26.48 -15.64
N ALA A 220 9.50 25.80 -14.71
CA ALA A 220 10.17 24.54 -14.96
C ALA A 220 9.20 23.47 -15.48
N ARG A 221 8.00 23.37 -14.89
CA ARG A 221 6.98 22.41 -15.33
C ARG A 221 6.45 22.71 -16.73
N LEU A 222 6.23 23.98 -17.06
CA LEU A 222 5.80 24.37 -18.41
C LEU A 222 6.87 24.02 -19.45
N ASN A 223 8.15 24.26 -19.16
CA ASN A 223 9.24 23.85 -20.03
C ASN A 223 9.28 22.32 -20.22
N SER A 224 9.12 21.58 -19.12
CA SER A 224 9.01 20.12 -19.17
C SER A 224 7.85 19.64 -20.05
N ILE A 225 6.68 20.28 -19.97
CA ILE A 225 5.51 19.96 -20.80
C ILE A 225 5.85 20.17 -22.27
N LYS A 226 6.44 21.33 -22.64
CA LYS A 226 6.83 21.64 -24.03
C LYS A 226 7.78 20.60 -24.63
N GLU A 227 8.74 20.12 -23.82
CA GLU A 227 9.77 19.22 -24.30
C GLU A 227 9.34 17.75 -24.25
N TYR A 228 8.60 17.35 -23.21
CA TYR A 228 8.35 15.94 -22.87
C TYR A 228 6.87 15.51 -22.88
N LYS A 229 5.95 16.31 -23.43
CA LYS A 229 4.52 15.98 -23.50
C LYS A 229 4.23 14.59 -24.10
N LYS A 230 5.09 14.12 -25.01
CA LYS A 230 4.98 12.80 -25.65
C LYS A 230 5.71 11.68 -24.92
N ASN A 231 6.29 11.95 -23.75
CA ASN A 231 6.94 10.95 -22.91
C ASN A 231 6.00 10.53 -21.79
N PHE A 232 5.66 9.27 -21.78
CA PHE A 232 4.80 8.65 -20.77
C PHE A 232 5.61 7.85 -19.76
N LEU A 233 5.04 7.62 -18.62
CA LEU A 233 5.64 6.90 -17.51
C LEU A 233 4.74 5.75 -17.08
N TRP A 234 5.34 4.59 -16.84
CA TRP A 234 4.82 3.60 -15.93
C TRP A 234 5.76 3.51 -14.71
N PHE A 235 5.21 3.64 -13.51
CA PHE A 235 5.99 3.62 -12.26
C PHE A 235 5.35 2.64 -11.29
N GLY A 236 6.04 1.53 -10.98
CA GLY A 236 5.44 0.46 -10.20
C GLY A 236 6.43 -0.52 -9.60
N SER A 237 5.99 -1.76 -9.48
CA SER A 237 6.78 -2.89 -8.97
C SER A 237 6.26 -4.17 -9.61
N PHE A 238 6.57 -5.33 -9.06
CA PHE A 238 6.09 -6.65 -9.46
C PHE A 238 4.60 -6.67 -9.87
N GLY A 239 4.26 -7.50 -10.84
CA GLY A 239 2.91 -7.69 -11.37
C GLY A 239 2.76 -7.12 -12.78
N LEU A 240 3.60 -7.53 -13.73
CA LEU A 240 3.59 -7.06 -15.12
C LEU A 240 2.19 -7.14 -15.74
N VAL A 241 1.55 -8.31 -15.70
CA VAL A 241 0.19 -8.52 -16.23
C VAL A 241 -0.83 -7.79 -15.34
N HIS A 242 -0.71 -7.94 -14.02
CA HIS A 242 -1.62 -7.33 -13.04
C HIS A 242 -1.68 -5.80 -13.18
N LYS A 243 -0.53 -5.16 -13.43
CA LYS A 243 -0.38 -3.70 -13.53
C LYS A 243 -0.42 -3.16 -14.96
N GLY A 244 -0.71 -4.03 -15.94
CA GLY A 244 -0.94 -3.68 -17.33
C GLY A 244 0.28 -3.24 -18.10
N VAL A 245 1.48 -3.68 -17.74
CA VAL A 245 2.69 -3.41 -18.55
C VAL A 245 2.55 -4.02 -19.93
N ASP A 246 1.98 -5.23 -20.04
CA ASP A 246 1.69 -5.90 -21.32
C ASP A 246 0.77 -5.07 -22.23
N ILE A 247 -0.24 -4.42 -21.66
CA ILE A 247 -1.13 -3.51 -22.37
C ILE A 247 -0.35 -2.33 -22.94
N LEU A 248 0.49 -1.71 -22.09
CA LEU A 248 1.27 -0.55 -22.51
C LEU A 248 2.33 -0.90 -23.55
N LEU A 249 2.96 -2.07 -23.46
CA LEU A 249 3.91 -2.52 -24.47
C LEU A 249 3.23 -2.66 -25.83
N ASP A 250 2.04 -3.25 -25.91
CA ASP A 250 1.30 -3.34 -27.16
C ASP A 250 0.75 -1.98 -27.61
N THR A 251 0.21 -1.17 -26.70
CA THR A 251 -0.24 0.21 -27.00
C THR A 251 0.86 1.04 -27.67
N PHE A 252 2.08 1.01 -27.12
CA PHE A 252 3.16 1.83 -27.66
C PHE A 252 3.80 1.26 -28.94
N LYS A 253 3.54 0.01 -29.31
CA LYS A 253 3.82 -0.49 -30.68
C LYS A 253 2.99 0.23 -31.73
N GLU A 254 1.71 0.54 -31.40
CA GLU A 254 0.81 1.27 -32.31
C GLU A 254 1.08 2.80 -32.31
N LEU A 255 1.91 3.29 -31.39
CA LEU A 255 2.21 4.72 -31.18
C LEU A 255 3.72 5.00 -31.29
N PRO A 256 4.36 4.80 -32.45
CA PRO A 256 5.82 4.87 -32.63
C PRO A 256 6.42 6.26 -32.34
N ASP A 257 5.63 7.34 -32.44
CA ASP A 257 6.07 8.72 -32.22
C ASP A 257 6.08 9.11 -30.74
N TYR A 258 5.57 8.26 -29.85
CA TYR A 258 5.47 8.49 -28.41
C TYR A 258 6.39 7.53 -27.67
N LYS A 259 6.85 7.91 -26.49
CA LYS A 259 7.78 7.12 -25.68
C LYS A 259 7.16 6.77 -24.34
N ILE A 260 7.51 5.59 -23.81
CA ILE A 260 7.18 5.23 -22.44
C ILE A 260 8.39 4.65 -21.72
N ALA A 261 8.60 5.17 -20.49
CA ALA A 261 9.62 4.69 -19.56
C ALA A 261 8.97 3.84 -18.46
N PHE A 262 9.56 2.69 -18.18
CA PHE A 262 9.13 1.78 -17.13
C PHE A 262 10.14 1.80 -15.98
N TYR A 263 9.69 2.17 -14.79
CA TYR A 263 10.50 2.13 -13.58
C TYR A 263 9.92 1.13 -12.58
N GLY A 264 10.76 0.19 -12.14
CA GLY A 264 10.42 -0.74 -11.07
C GLY A 264 10.00 -2.14 -11.52
N LEU A 265 10.22 -2.52 -12.78
CA LEU A 265 9.97 -3.89 -13.26
C LEU A 265 10.70 -4.91 -12.38
N ALA A 266 10.02 -6.01 -12.07
CA ALA A 266 10.63 -7.08 -11.30
C ALA A 266 11.66 -7.84 -12.17
N PRO A 267 12.80 -8.26 -11.59
CA PRO A 267 13.80 -9.03 -12.33
C PRO A 267 13.24 -10.32 -12.97
N SER A 268 12.29 -10.98 -12.29
CA SER A 268 11.62 -12.20 -12.80
C SER A 268 10.75 -11.95 -14.02
N GLU A 269 10.28 -10.73 -14.25
CA GLU A 269 9.36 -10.38 -15.35
C GLU A 269 10.07 -9.72 -16.55
N LYS A 270 11.39 -9.50 -16.45
CA LYS A 270 12.16 -8.84 -17.51
C LYS A 270 12.17 -9.61 -18.83
N SER A 271 12.13 -10.93 -18.80
CA SER A 271 12.08 -11.74 -20.02
C SER A 271 10.83 -11.44 -20.84
N ILE A 272 9.67 -11.31 -20.20
CA ILE A 272 8.41 -10.95 -20.88
C ILE A 272 8.53 -9.54 -21.47
N PHE A 273 9.06 -8.59 -20.68
CA PHE A 273 9.25 -7.22 -21.16
C PHE A 273 10.15 -7.18 -22.40
N GLU A 274 11.30 -7.88 -22.37
CA GLU A 274 12.25 -7.92 -23.49
C GLU A 274 11.65 -8.55 -24.76
N GLU A 275 10.78 -9.57 -24.61
CA GLU A 275 10.09 -10.22 -25.73
C GLU A 275 9.04 -9.30 -26.37
N MET A 276 8.35 -8.50 -25.55
CA MET A 276 7.24 -7.66 -25.99
C MET A 276 7.65 -6.23 -26.38
N LYS A 277 8.81 -5.73 -25.93
CA LYS A 277 9.21 -4.33 -26.11
C LYS A 277 9.33 -3.90 -27.56
N SER A 278 9.16 -2.60 -27.78
CA SER A 278 9.43 -1.89 -29.04
C SER A 278 10.53 -0.83 -28.86
N SER A 279 10.97 -0.20 -29.94
CA SER A 279 12.06 0.79 -29.92
C SER A 279 11.77 2.03 -29.06
N ASN A 280 10.51 2.34 -28.82
CA ASN A 280 10.02 3.49 -28.04
C ASN A 280 9.62 3.14 -26.60
N THR A 281 9.86 1.90 -26.16
CA THR A 281 9.64 1.44 -24.77
C THR A 281 10.97 1.16 -24.09
N LYS A 282 11.14 1.59 -22.84
CA LYS A 282 12.42 1.48 -22.12
C LYS A 282 12.24 1.02 -20.67
N ASP A 283 12.89 -0.08 -20.27
CA ASP A 283 13.11 -0.41 -18.86
C ASP A 283 14.22 0.50 -18.29
N CYS A 284 13.88 1.32 -17.33
CA CYS A 284 14.78 2.26 -16.67
C CYS A 284 15.26 1.76 -15.29
N GLY A 285 14.91 0.52 -14.91
CA GLY A 285 15.27 -0.07 -13.64
C GLY A 285 14.51 0.51 -12.45
N ARG A 286 15.15 0.50 -11.27
CA ARG A 286 14.56 1.06 -10.04
C ARG A 286 15.15 2.42 -9.73
N ILE A 287 14.33 3.29 -9.13
CA ILE A 287 14.74 4.61 -8.69
C ILE A 287 14.18 4.89 -7.29
N ASN A 288 14.96 5.57 -6.47
CA ASN A 288 14.51 5.99 -5.14
C ASN A 288 13.84 7.37 -5.25
N VAL A 289 12.58 7.46 -4.85
CA VAL A 289 11.78 8.71 -4.87
C VAL A 289 12.42 9.84 -4.07
N GLN A 290 13.19 9.52 -3.02
CA GLN A 290 13.81 10.49 -2.13
C GLN A 290 15.13 11.10 -2.65
N THR A 291 15.52 10.81 -3.89
CA THR A 291 16.74 11.29 -4.51
C THR A 291 16.49 12.38 -5.56
N GLU A 292 17.50 13.19 -5.84
CA GLU A 292 17.48 14.18 -6.93
C GLU A 292 17.27 13.50 -8.30
N ASP A 293 17.87 12.32 -8.50
CA ASP A 293 17.66 11.50 -9.70
C ASP A 293 16.19 11.27 -10.05
N PHE A 294 15.33 11.10 -9.03
CA PHE A 294 13.88 10.94 -9.27
C PHE A 294 13.29 12.23 -9.88
N ILE A 295 13.69 13.39 -9.36
CA ILE A 295 13.21 14.68 -9.91
C ILE A 295 13.72 14.86 -11.33
N GLU A 296 15.00 14.65 -11.58
CA GLU A 296 15.62 14.88 -12.90
C GLU A 296 15.16 13.89 -13.97
N LYS A 297 15.10 12.60 -13.61
CA LYS A 297 14.86 11.51 -14.58
C LYS A 297 13.40 11.12 -14.73
N VAL A 298 12.59 11.35 -13.69
CA VAL A 298 11.17 10.97 -13.69
C VAL A 298 10.27 12.19 -13.75
N VAL A 299 10.35 13.10 -12.76
CA VAL A 299 9.40 14.22 -12.65
C VAL A 299 9.55 15.20 -13.82
N ASN A 300 10.80 15.61 -14.12
CA ASN A 300 11.06 16.61 -15.16
C ASN A 300 10.90 16.07 -16.58
N LYS A 301 10.81 14.75 -16.79
CA LYS A 301 10.77 14.13 -18.12
C LYS A 301 9.45 13.47 -18.49
N HIS A 302 8.45 13.54 -17.59
CA HIS A 302 7.15 12.91 -17.86
C HIS A 302 6.00 13.80 -17.38
N CYS A 303 5.03 14.03 -18.25
CA CYS A 303 3.81 14.78 -17.92
C CYS A 303 2.72 13.86 -17.38
N PHE A 304 2.65 12.64 -17.91
CA PHE A 304 1.61 11.67 -17.64
C PHE A 304 2.21 10.33 -17.19
N MET A 305 1.58 9.70 -16.23
CA MET A 305 1.79 8.28 -15.96
C MET A 305 0.56 7.47 -16.35
N ILE A 306 0.77 6.26 -16.83
CA ILE A 306 -0.32 5.35 -17.19
C ILE A 306 -0.19 4.09 -16.32
N MET A 307 -1.26 3.75 -15.58
CA MET A 307 -1.32 2.58 -14.72
C MET A 307 -2.66 1.85 -14.92
N PRO A 308 -2.79 0.99 -15.95
CA PRO A 308 -4.02 0.26 -16.22
C PRO A 308 -4.08 -1.04 -15.41
N SER A 309 -3.91 -0.96 -14.07
CA SER A 309 -3.96 -2.11 -13.17
C SER A 309 -5.33 -2.77 -13.20
N CYS A 310 -5.37 -4.11 -13.06
CA CYS A 310 -6.63 -4.84 -12.98
C CYS A 310 -7.20 -4.91 -11.57
N SER A 311 -6.40 -4.72 -10.53
CA SER A 311 -6.85 -4.73 -9.14
C SER A 311 -5.75 -4.21 -8.21
N GLU A 312 -6.07 -3.27 -7.32
CA GLU A 312 -5.17 -2.74 -6.30
C GLU A 312 -5.96 -2.44 -5.01
N GLY A 313 -5.27 -2.23 -3.89
CA GLY A 313 -5.82 -1.46 -2.78
C GLY A 313 -5.88 0.02 -3.19
N MET A 314 -4.92 0.83 -2.70
CA MET A 314 -4.62 2.15 -3.26
C MET A 314 -3.19 2.16 -3.78
N ASN A 315 -3.01 2.39 -5.08
CA ASN A 315 -1.70 2.32 -5.71
C ASN A 315 -0.81 3.52 -5.30
N THR A 316 0.11 3.29 -4.36
CA THR A 316 0.96 4.35 -3.81
C THR A 316 1.93 4.98 -4.82
N SER A 317 2.30 4.26 -5.88
CA SER A 317 3.15 4.83 -6.94
C SER A 317 2.42 5.87 -7.77
N VAL A 318 1.11 5.69 -8.00
CA VAL A 318 0.25 6.69 -8.64
C VAL A 318 0.17 7.95 -7.79
N ALA A 319 -0.17 7.80 -6.49
CA ALA A 319 -0.23 8.93 -5.57
C ALA A 319 1.11 9.66 -5.43
N THR A 320 2.24 8.91 -5.45
CA THR A 320 3.59 9.49 -5.43
C THR A 320 3.87 10.33 -6.68
N CYS A 321 3.59 9.81 -7.87
CA CYS A 321 3.74 10.56 -9.12
C CYS A 321 2.85 11.82 -9.14
N MET A 322 1.61 11.67 -8.70
CA MET A 322 0.65 12.76 -8.59
C MET A 322 1.13 13.88 -7.67
N ALA A 323 1.71 13.54 -6.51
CA ALA A 323 2.26 14.51 -5.56
C ALA A 323 3.48 15.28 -6.08
N HIS A 324 4.10 14.78 -7.16
CA HIS A 324 5.19 15.45 -7.88
C HIS A 324 4.72 16.07 -9.21
N GLY A 325 3.42 16.25 -9.40
CA GLY A 325 2.85 16.93 -10.56
C GLY A 325 2.78 16.10 -11.84
N ILE A 326 2.96 14.78 -11.78
CA ILE A 326 2.73 13.89 -12.92
C ILE A 326 1.25 13.49 -12.91
N ILE A 327 0.56 13.72 -14.02
CA ILE A 327 -0.88 13.50 -14.14
C ILE A 327 -1.14 11.99 -14.33
N PRO A 328 -1.96 11.36 -13.48
CA PRO A 328 -2.24 9.93 -13.59
C PRO A 328 -3.36 9.65 -14.61
N ILE A 329 -3.14 8.63 -15.44
CA ILE A 329 -4.11 7.98 -16.31
C ILE A 329 -4.26 6.54 -15.78
N VAL A 330 -5.40 6.20 -15.18
CA VAL A 330 -5.55 4.99 -14.41
C VAL A 330 -6.91 4.33 -14.59
N THR A 331 -6.99 3.03 -14.39
CA THR A 331 -8.28 2.34 -14.22
C THR A 331 -8.84 2.57 -12.81
N LYS A 332 -10.17 2.49 -12.65
CA LYS A 332 -10.84 2.62 -11.35
C LYS A 332 -10.37 1.60 -10.31
N GLU A 333 -9.89 0.44 -10.78
CA GLU A 333 -9.32 -0.63 -9.98
C GLU A 333 -8.02 -0.24 -9.25
N THR A 334 -7.40 0.91 -9.58
CA THR A 334 -6.22 1.43 -8.88
C THR A 334 -6.51 1.96 -7.49
N GLY A 335 -7.79 2.08 -7.11
CA GLY A 335 -8.23 2.36 -5.75
C GLY A 335 -8.31 3.84 -5.36
N PHE A 336 -8.41 4.74 -6.35
CA PHE A 336 -8.64 6.16 -6.12
C PHE A 336 -10.10 6.55 -6.29
N GLU A 337 -10.56 7.50 -5.48
CA GLU A 337 -11.83 8.17 -5.74
C GLU A 337 -11.72 9.05 -6.99
N PRO A 338 -12.76 9.12 -7.82
CA PRO A 338 -12.79 10.02 -8.97
C PRO A 338 -12.52 11.46 -8.55
N CYS A 339 -11.58 12.10 -9.19
CA CYS A 339 -11.34 13.53 -9.01
C CYS A 339 -10.86 14.16 -10.33
N LYS A 340 -11.00 15.49 -10.45
CA LYS A 340 -10.66 16.23 -11.68
C LYS A 340 -9.17 16.20 -12.07
N TYR A 341 -8.30 15.66 -11.20
CA TYR A 341 -6.86 15.57 -11.41
C TYR A 341 -6.39 14.15 -11.74
N ILE A 342 -7.33 13.21 -11.86
CA ILE A 342 -7.10 11.83 -12.28
C ILE A 342 -7.88 11.59 -13.55
N ILE A 343 -7.22 11.07 -14.57
CA ILE A 343 -7.86 10.67 -15.82
C ILE A 343 -8.18 9.18 -15.69
N GLU A 344 -9.46 8.86 -15.61
CA GLU A 344 -9.92 7.50 -15.49
C GLU A 344 -10.05 6.87 -16.88
N LEU A 345 -9.45 5.69 -17.07
CA LEU A 345 -9.67 4.83 -18.21
C LEU A 345 -10.99 4.09 -18.05
N GLU A 346 -11.82 4.10 -19.07
CA GLU A 346 -13.09 3.37 -19.09
C GLU A 346 -12.87 1.86 -18.90
N ASP A 347 -11.85 1.33 -19.59
CA ASP A 347 -11.37 -0.04 -19.43
C ASP A 347 -9.84 -0.09 -19.67
N TYR A 348 -9.28 -1.31 -19.71
CA TYR A 348 -7.86 -1.55 -19.91
C TYR A 348 -7.48 -1.94 -21.34
N LYS A 349 -8.38 -1.87 -22.31
CA LYS A 349 -8.10 -2.29 -23.67
C LYS A 349 -7.16 -1.31 -24.37
N ILE A 350 -6.40 -1.84 -25.33
CA ILE A 350 -5.39 -1.07 -26.07
C ILE A 350 -6.03 0.14 -26.75
N GLU A 351 -7.19 -0.05 -27.37
CA GLU A 351 -7.93 1.00 -28.06
C GLU A 351 -8.32 2.14 -27.12
N THR A 352 -8.85 1.80 -25.94
CA THR A 352 -9.21 2.78 -24.89
C THR A 352 -7.99 3.57 -24.40
N VAL A 353 -6.84 2.89 -24.21
CA VAL A 353 -5.60 3.55 -23.80
C VAL A 353 -5.10 4.49 -24.92
N ILE A 354 -5.14 4.07 -26.20
CA ILE A 354 -4.77 4.92 -27.36
C ILE A 354 -5.66 6.16 -27.45
N GLU A 355 -6.98 6.00 -27.35
CA GLU A 355 -7.92 7.12 -27.36
C GLU A 355 -7.65 8.12 -26.24
N CYS A 356 -7.39 7.61 -25.02
CA CYS A 356 -7.03 8.44 -23.88
C CYS A 356 -5.71 9.19 -24.10
N ILE A 357 -4.67 8.52 -24.63
CA ILE A 357 -3.38 9.16 -24.98
C ILE A 357 -3.61 10.29 -25.98
N ASN A 358 -4.38 10.06 -27.05
CA ASN A 358 -4.69 11.09 -28.06
C ASN A 358 -5.45 12.25 -27.44
N LYS A 359 -6.40 12.00 -26.54
CA LYS A 359 -7.16 13.02 -25.83
C LYS A 359 -6.25 13.91 -24.97
N VAL A 360 -5.36 13.32 -24.16
CA VAL A 360 -4.47 14.14 -23.30
C VAL A 360 -3.43 14.91 -24.10
N LEU A 361 -3.01 14.40 -25.26
CA LEU A 361 -2.10 15.09 -26.17
C LEU A 361 -2.78 16.22 -26.96
N SER A 362 -4.12 16.24 -27.07
CA SER A 362 -4.87 17.37 -27.63
C SER A 362 -5.05 18.54 -26.67
N MET A 363 -4.81 18.35 -25.36
CA MET A 363 -4.86 19.42 -24.36
C MET A 363 -3.79 20.48 -24.64
N SER A 364 -4.08 21.74 -24.33
CA SER A 364 -3.08 22.81 -24.36
C SER A 364 -2.02 22.65 -23.24
N GLU A 365 -0.90 23.30 -23.40
CA GLU A 365 0.16 23.29 -22.37
C GLU A 365 -0.32 23.91 -21.05
N GLU A 366 -1.16 24.92 -21.13
CA GLU A 366 -1.77 25.60 -19.98
C GLU A 366 -2.77 24.68 -19.24
N GLU A 367 -3.57 23.90 -19.95
CA GLU A 367 -4.48 22.91 -19.37
C GLU A 367 -3.70 21.81 -18.65
N ILE A 368 -2.62 21.29 -19.28
CA ILE A 368 -1.75 20.28 -18.67
C ILE A 368 -1.06 20.86 -17.43
N LEU A 369 -0.55 22.10 -17.49
CA LEU A 369 0.09 22.76 -16.36
C LEU A 369 -0.87 22.92 -15.18
N ALA A 370 -2.08 23.42 -15.45
CA ALA A 370 -3.10 23.61 -14.42
C ALA A 370 -3.51 22.27 -13.77
N MET A 371 -3.67 21.23 -14.57
CA MET A 371 -3.96 19.89 -14.07
C MET A 371 -2.80 19.30 -13.26
N SER A 372 -1.55 19.49 -13.71
CA SER A 372 -0.33 19.06 -13.02
C SER A 372 -0.18 19.73 -11.64
N GLU A 373 -0.37 21.07 -11.57
CA GLU A 373 -0.35 21.83 -10.29
C GLU A 373 -1.46 21.34 -9.35
N GLY A 374 -2.66 21.18 -9.88
CA GLY A 374 -3.80 20.72 -9.11
C GLY A 374 -3.63 19.29 -8.59
N ALA A 375 -3.07 18.39 -9.41
CA ALA A 375 -2.74 17.02 -9.02
C ALA A 375 -1.72 17.00 -7.88
N CYS A 376 -0.66 17.80 -8.00
CA CYS A 376 0.37 17.95 -6.98
C CYS A 376 -0.23 18.39 -5.63
N LYS A 377 -0.98 19.48 -5.64
CA LYS A 377 -1.61 20.02 -4.43
C LYS A 377 -2.59 19.02 -3.80
N TYR A 378 -3.47 18.43 -4.59
CA TYR A 378 -4.44 17.45 -4.12
C TYR A 378 -3.77 16.24 -3.46
N ALA A 379 -2.73 15.70 -4.10
CA ALA A 379 -2.05 14.53 -3.57
C ALA A 379 -1.27 14.83 -2.27
N GLN A 380 -0.62 16.00 -2.20
CA GLN A 380 0.10 16.42 -0.99
C GLN A 380 -0.85 16.67 0.20
N GLU A 381 -2.08 17.13 -0.05
CA GLU A 381 -3.09 17.33 1.00
C GLU A 381 -3.75 16.00 1.44
N ASN A 382 -4.06 15.09 0.51
CA ASN A 382 -4.89 13.93 0.77
C ASN A 382 -4.10 12.62 1.01
N PHE A 383 -2.84 12.56 0.57
CA PHE A 383 -1.99 11.38 0.70
C PHE A 383 -0.73 11.63 1.53
N CYS A 384 -0.71 12.67 2.36
CA CYS A 384 0.38 12.90 3.30
C CYS A 384 0.21 12.05 4.58
N LEU A 385 1.32 11.81 5.28
CA LEU A 385 1.34 11.02 6.50
C LEU A 385 0.46 11.61 7.61
N THR A 386 0.37 12.94 7.69
CA THR A 386 -0.51 13.64 8.65
C THR A 386 -1.99 13.38 8.37
N HIS A 387 -2.39 13.36 7.08
CA HIS A 387 -3.76 13.03 6.70
C HIS A 387 -4.10 11.58 7.08
N PHE A 388 -3.18 10.64 6.82
CA PHE A 388 -3.34 9.24 7.22
C PHE A 388 -3.51 9.11 8.74
N ASP A 389 -2.62 9.72 9.54
CA ASP A 389 -2.69 9.68 11.01
C ASP A 389 -4.01 10.21 11.54
N ASN A 390 -4.43 11.40 11.09
CA ASN A 390 -5.68 12.02 11.50
C ASN A 390 -6.90 11.15 11.14
N SER A 391 -6.91 10.58 9.93
CA SER A 391 -7.98 9.70 9.46
C SER A 391 -8.04 8.40 10.27
N PHE A 392 -6.89 7.77 10.52
CA PHE A 392 -6.83 6.55 11.31
C PHE A 392 -7.29 6.79 12.75
N ARG A 393 -6.84 7.86 13.40
CA ARG A 393 -7.29 8.26 14.75
C ARG A 393 -8.79 8.50 14.82
N LYS A 394 -9.36 9.16 13.82
CA LYS A 394 -10.82 9.38 13.72
C LYS A 394 -11.57 8.06 13.59
N ILE A 395 -11.11 7.16 12.72
CA ILE A 395 -11.71 5.85 12.50
C ILE A 395 -11.65 5.02 13.79
N MET A 396 -10.50 4.95 14.46
CA MET A 396 -10.35 4.21 15.70
C MET A 396 -11.33 4.69 16.79
N LYS A 397 -11.50 6.02 16.94
CA LYS A 397 -12.49 6.59 17.88
C LYS A 397 -13.92 6.16 17.50
N GLN A 398 -14.28 6.17 16.22
CA GLN A 398 -15.61 5.74 15.75
C GLN A 398 -15.85 4.24 16.01
N ILE A 399 -14.83 3.40 15.78
CA ILE A 399 -14.91 1.96 16.05
C ILE A 399 -15.13 1.71 17.55
N MET A 400 -14.34 2.36 18.41
CA MET A 400 -14.45 2.19 19.86
C MET A 400 -15.83 2.62 20.37
N HIS A 401 -16.35 3.75 19.89
CA HIS A 401 -17.70 4.20 20.26
C HIS A 401 -18.80 3.21 19.82
N SER A 402 -18.70 2.69 18.56
CA SER A 402 -19.66 1.70 18.05
C SER A 402 -19.55 0.30 18.71
N ALA A 403 -18.46 0.01 19.39
CA ALA A 403 -18.27 -1.25 20.11
C ALA A 403 -18.79 -1.18 21.56
N ASP A 404 -18.90 0.02 22.12
CA ASP A 404 -19.44 0.27 23.48
C ASP A 404 -21.00 0.37 23.46
N GLU A 405 -21.62 0.55 22.29
CA GLU A 405 -23.09 0.49 22.04
C GLU A 405 -23.58 -0.96 21.82
#